data_e79eee4eca8e73b0089bec2f57eeedae
#
_entry.id   e79eee4eca8e73b0089bec2f57eeedae
#
_cell.length_a   1.000
_cell.length_b   1.000
_cell.length_c   1.000
_cell.angle_alpha   90.00
_cell.angle_beta   90.00
_cell.angle_gamma   90.00
#
_symmetry.space_group_name_H-M   'P 1'
#
loop_
_entity.id
_entity.type
_entity.pdbx_description
1 polymer ?
#
loop_
_entity_poly.entity_id
_entity_poly.type
_entity_poly.pdbx_seq_one_letter_code
_entity_poly.pdbx_strand_id
1 'polypeptide(L)'
;MKKLFILLSLFTTINAQSTWAYSNRVHPELKWQTISTKHFNVHYHQGIEDIAKRGAILAEHYRPTLLAQMDLDTIPRIDIIFTTEDEIMNGFATWMYNTFIWVDQNDASIWLEKDKWLEQVLAHELQHIVLLHKTKSWFPDPLGRLFSGMPGWVVEGTAEYETESWRPYRADLSHKYHVLKNNMGSMDPHHDGFSKMLYWADRFGDSTITQTLAYRNDLKLFSFGKGFKKSTGISVSQFNEDWRRHMNTYYYGYRSQKETYKDIGDVFTVPIKKGG
;
A
#
# COMPACT_ATOMS: atom_id res chain seq x y z
N MET A 1 -24.87 16.85 22.98
CA MET A 1 -23.45 17.28 23.16
C MET A 1 -22.60 16.22 23.86
N LYS A 2 -22.97 15.70 25.06
CA LYS A 2 -22.15 14.67 25.76
C LYS A 2 -21.89 13.39 24.94
N LYS A 3 -22.87 12.89 24.17
CA LYS A 3 -22.70 11.69 23.33
C LYS A 3 -21.76 11.93 22.13
N LEU A 4 -21.73 13.13 21.57
CA LEU A 4 -20.83 13.52 20.49
C LEU A 4 -19.38 13.63 21.00
N PHE A 5 -19.20 14.13 22.23
CA PHE A 5 -17.88 14.24 22.86
C PHE A 5 -17.29 12.86 23.19
N ILE A 6 -18.12 11.91 23.64
CA ILE A 6 -17.69 10.52 23.88
C ILE A 6 -17.31 9.83 22.57
N LEU A 7 -18.06 10.07 21.48
CA LEU A 7 -17.72 9.52 20.17
C LEU A 7 -16.40 10.10 19.63
N LEU A 8 -16.17 11.40 19.79
CA LEU A 8 -14.91 12.05 19.42
C LEU A 8 -13.73 11.55 20.26
N SER A 9 -13.91 11.34 21.57
CA SER A 9 -12.85 10.84 22.45
C SER A 9 -12.52 9.36 22.18
N LEU A 10 -13.50 8.52 21.84
CA LEU A 10 -13.25 7.15 21.39
C LEU A 10 -12.48 7.11 20.06
N PHE A 11 -12.79 8.04 19.16
CA PHE A 11 -12.12 8.14 17.86
C PHE A 11 -10.65 8.58 17.99
N THR A 12 -10.36 9.51 18.89
CA THR A 12 -8.97 9.94 19.15
C THR A 12 -8.14 8.85 19.82
N THR A 13 -8.74 8.01 20.67
CA THR A 13 -8.04 6.89 21.32
C THR A 13 -7.74 5.75 20.35
N ILE A 14 -8.62 5.44 19.39
CA ILE A 14 -8.39 4.39 18.39
C ILE A 14 -7.26 4.79 17.43
N ASN A 15 -7.23 6.05 16.97
CA ASN A 15 -6.14 6.54 16.12
C ASN A 15 -4.82 6.72 16.88
N ALA A 16 -4.87 7.10 18.15
CA ALA A 16 -3.68 7.18 18.98
C ALA A 16 -3.06 5.79 19.23
N GLN A 17 -3.85 4.73 19.32
CA GLN A 17 -3.32 3.38 19.52
C GLN A 17 -2.61 2.83 18.28
N SER A 18 -3.10 3.11 17.07
CA SER A 18 -2.43 2.65 15.85
C SER A 18 -1.11 3.38 15.59
N THR A 19 -1.05 4.69 15.82
CA THR A 19 0.20 5.46 15.74
C THR A 19 1.15 5.15 16.91
N TRP A 20 0.63 4.84 18.07
CA TRP A 20 1.42 4.52 19.26
C TRP A 20 2.20 3.21 19.13
N ALA A 21 1.65 2.20 18.46
CA ALA A 21 2.34 0.94 18.23
C ALA A 21 3.60 1.10 17.36
N TYR A 22 3.61 2.09 16.45
CA TYR A 22 4.75 2.39 15.58
C TYR A 22 5.71 3.45 16.16
N SER A 23 5.27 4.27 17.12
CA SER A 23 6.06 5.36 17.69
C SER A 23 6.57 5.11 19.11
N ASN A 24 6.37 3.90 19.65
CA ASN A 24 6.61 3.61 21.07
C ASN A 24 8.09 3.39 21.41
N ARG A 25 8.99 3.56 20.46
CA ARG A 25 10.44 3.49 20.72
C ARG A 25 11.00 4.89 20.78
N VAL A 26 11.43 5.28 21.97
CA VAL A 26 12.07 6.58 22.21
C VAL A 26 13.58 6.37 22.20
N HIS A 27 14.23 6.98 21.22
CA HIS A 27 15.69 6.95 21.05
C HIS A 27 16.27 8.36 21.34
N PRO A 28 16.45 8.73 22.62
CA PRO A 28 16.93 10.07 22.98
C PRO A 28 18.37 10.32 22.56
N GLU A 29 19.12 9.27 22.23
CA GLU A 29 20.49 9.33 21.73
C GLU A 29 20.58 9.77 20.27
N LEU A 30 19.50 9.75 19.52
CA LEU A 30 19.49 10.09 18.09
C LEU A 30 19.59 11.60 17.91
N LYS A 31 20.53 12.02 17.06
CA LYS A 31 20.74 13.41 16.65
C LYS A 31 20.15 13.62 15.28
N TRP A 32 18.96 14.15 15.26
CA TRP A 32 18.19 14.40 14.07
C TRP A 32 18.72 15.56 13.24
N GLN A 33 18.72 15.38 11.94
CA GLN A 33 19.10 16.35 10.91
C GLN A 33 18.02 16.36 9.81
N THR A 34 18.04 17.40 8.97
CA THR A 34 17.07 17.55 7.89
C THR A 34 17.76 18.01 6.61
N ILE A 35 17.51 17.30 5.52
CA ILE A 35 17.83 17.74 4.16
C ILE A 35 16.54 18.32 3.56
N SER A 36 16.52 19.61 3.23
CA SER A 36 15.39 20.23 2.55
C SER A 36 15.67 20.28 1.05
N THR A 37 14.75 19.72 0.26
CA THR A 37 14.75 19.81 -1.20
C THR A 37 13.65 20.74 -1.69
N LYS A 38 13.38 20.78 -2.97
CA LYS A 38 12.29 21.61 -3.52
C LYS A 38 10.91 21.17 -2.99
N HIS A 39 10.66 19.87 -2.86
CA HIS A 39 9.33 19.34 -2.55
C HIS A 39 9.28 18.48 -1.28
N PHE A 40 10.44 18.17 -0.67
CA PHE A 40 10.54 17.30 0.48
C PHE A 40 11.38 17.89 1.61
N ASN A 41 11.08 17.53 2.85
CA ASN A 41 12.00 17.58 3.97
C ASN A 41 12.34 16.13 4.34
N VAL A 42 13.62 15.79 4.30
CA VAL A 42 14.09 14.44 4.61
C VAL A 42 14.77 14.49 5.96
N HIS A 43 14.13 13.91 6.96
CA HIS A 43 14.60 13.84 8.34
C HIS A 43 15.34 12.52 8.54
N TYR A 44 16.49 12.57 9.18
CA TYR A 44 17.33 11.42 9.45
C TYR A 44 18.18 11.64 10.69
N HIS A 45 18.76 10.61 11.24
CA HIS A 45 19.71 10.69 12.34
C HIS A 45 21.14 10.31 11.89
N GLN A 46 22.11 10.48 12.77
CA GLN A 46 23.51 10.11 12.49
C GLN A 46 23.64 8.64 12.06
N GLY A 47 24.55 8.37 11.16
CA GLY A 47 24.88 7.03 10.67
C GLY A 47 24.08 6.55 9.46
N ILE A 48 23.08 7.32 9.00
CA ILE A 48 22.27 7.00 7.81
C ILE A 48 22.20 8.17 6.80
N GLU A 49 23.20 9.08 6.85
CA GLU A 49 23.24 10.27 5.99
C GLU A 49 23.21 9.96 4.50
N ASP A 50 23.91 8.91 4.08
CA ASP A 50 24.00 8.55 2.66
C ASP A 50 22.69 7.94 2.17
N ILE A 51 22.00 7.18 3.01
CA ILE A 51 20.65 6.68 2.73
C ILE A 51 19.68 7.86 2.59
N ALA A 52 19.75 8.83 3.51
CA ALA A 52 18.88 10.02 3.47
C ALA A 52 19.13 10.88 2.23
N LYS A 53 20.38 11.14 1.85
CA LYS A 53 20.75 11.86 0.62
C LYS A 53 20.19 11.15 -0.61
N ARG A 54 20.37 9.83 -0.68
CA ARG A 54 19.85 9.01 -1.76
C ARG A 54 18.32 9.03 -1.81
N GLY A 55 17.66 8.86 -0.67
CA GLY A 55 16.21 8.97 -0.57
C GLY A 55 15.68 10.32 -1.03
N ALA A 56 16.38 11.42 -0.70
CA ALA A 56 16.02 12.76 -1.18
C ALA A 56 16.08 12.88 -2.71
N ILE A 57 17.12 12.32 -3.34
CA ILE A 57 17.28 12.30 -4.80
C ILE A 57 16.17 11.47 -5.46
N LEU A 58 15.92 10.27 -4.93
CA LEU A 58 14.88 9.37 -5.43
C LEU A 58 13.48 9.96 -5.31
N ALA A 59 13.17 10.59 -4.17
CA ALA A 59 11.87 11.22 -3.95
C ALA A 59 11.58 12.33 -4.98
N GLU A 60 12.55 13.22 -5.24
CA GLU A 60 12.42 14.26 -6.28
C GLU A 60 12.31 13.65 -7.68
N HIS A 61 13.02 12.55 -7.94
CA HIS A 61 12.98 11.86 -9.22
C HIS A 61 11.60 11.22 -9.50
N TYR A 62 11.01 10.55 -8.52
CA TYR A 62 9.73 9.85 -8.69
C TYR A 62 8.51 10.77 -8.65
N ARG A 63 8.60 11.88 -7.93
CA ARG A 63 7.46 12.78 -7.71
C ARG A 63 6.70 13.15 -8.99
N PRO A 64 7.33 13.56 -10.09
CA PRO A 64 6.59 13.93 -11.30
C PRO A 64 5.75 12.79 -11.86
N THR A 65 6.30 11.58 -11.88
CA THR A 65 5.61 10.36 -12.35
C THR A 65 4.43 10.03 -11.46
N LEU A 66 4.63 9.99 -10.14
CA LEU A 66 3.57 9.69 -9.17
C LEU A 66 2.40 10.67 -9.25
N LEU A 67 2.68 11.96 -9.47
CA LEU A 67 1.63 12.96 -9.66
C LEU A 67 0.88 12.76 -10.99
N ALA A 68 1.62 12.50 -12.07
CA ALA A 68 1.04 12.27 -13.38
C ALA A 68 0.11 11.04 -13.41
N GLN A 69 0.49 9.97 -12.76
CA GLN A 69 -0.32 8.74 -12.62
C GLN A 69 -1.69 9.02 -11.96
N MET A 70 -1.74 10.00 -11.07
CA MET A 70 -2.97 10.39 -10.36
C MET A 70 -3.65 11.63 -10.95
N ASP A 71 -3.18 12.12 -12.10
CA ASP A 71 -3.70 13.33 -12.72
C ASP A 71 -3.73 14.50 -11.71
N LEU A 72 -2.57 14.80 -11.15
CA LEU A 72 -2.33 15.87 -10.18
C LEU A 72 -1.19 16.78 -10.63
N ASP A 73 -1.40 18.09 -10.54
CA ASP A 73 -0.37 19.09 -10.84
C ASP A 73 0.60 19.27 -9.69
N THR A 74 0.10 19.23 -8.46
CA THR A 74 0.90 19.47 -7.26
C THR A 74 0.26 18.90 -6.01
N ILE A 75 1.10 18.67 -5.00
CA ILE A 75 0.70 18.33 -3.63
C ILE A 75 1.57 19.14 -2.66
N PRO A 76 1.16 19.30 -1.40
CA PRO A 76 1.98 19.92 -0.36
C PRO A 76 3.34 19.25 -0.22
N ARG A 77 4.28 19.95 0.42
CA ARG A 77 5.59 19.42 0.77
C ARG A 77 5.40 18.18 1.67
N ILE A 78 6.21 17.17 1.42
CA ILE A 78 6.16 15.90 2.17
C ILE A 78 7.37 15.81 3.09
N ASP A 79 7.14 15.33 4.31
CA ASP A 79 8.18 14.98 5.26
C ASP A 79 8.48 13.48 5.17
N ILE A 80 9.73 13.13 4.86
CA ILE A 80 10.21 11.75 4.83
C ILE A 80 11.11 11.55 6.04
N ILE A 81 10.78 10.57 6.88
CA ILE A 81 11.51 10.27 8.10
C ILE A 81 12.21 8.93 7.93
N PHE A 82 13.54 8.96 7.78
CA PHE A 82 14.36 7.77 7.82
C PHE A 82 14.83 7.50 9.24
N THR A 83 14.62 6.30 9.70
CA THR A 83 15.07 5.85 11.02
C THR A 83 15.50 4.40 10.97
N THR A 84 16.28 3.97 11.96
CA THR A 84 16.67 2.58 12.14
C THR A 84 15.90 2.02 13.32
N GLU A 85 15.41 0.81 13.16
CA GLU A 85 14.82 0.01 14.22
C GLU A 85 15.38 -1.40 14.07
N ASP A 86 15.53 -2.12 15.17
CA ASP A 86 16.14 -3.44 15.20
C ASP A 86 15.57 -4.37 14.11
N GLU A 87 16.34 -4.57 13.04
CA GLU A 87 16.03 -5.49 11.92
C GLU A 87 14.66 -5.27 11.23
N ILE A 88 14.03 -4.11 11.42
CA ILE A 88 12.79 -3.77 10.72
C ILE A 88 13.14 -2.99 9.45
N MET A 89 12.72 -3.54 8.32
CA MET A 89 12.75 -2.86 7.03
C MET A 89 11.31 -2.72 6.54
N ASN A 90 10.74 -1.52 6.64
CA ASN A 90 9.36 -1.26 6.25
C ASN A 90 9.15 0.22 5.95
N GLY A 91 7.99 0.56 5.41
CA GLY A 91 7.50 1.92 5.23
C GLY A 91 6.12 2.11 5.83
N PHE A 92 5.74 3.33 6.07
CA PHE A 92 4.39 3.71 6.49
C PHE A 92 4.09 5.16 6.14
N ALA A 93 3.09 5.39 5.31
CA ALA A 93 2.65 6.73 4.90
C ALA A 93 1.39 7.17 5.63
N THR A 94 1.26 8.49 5.85
CA THR A 94 0.08 9.08 6.49
C THR A 94 -0.60 10.13 5.61
N TRP A 95 -1.85 10.43 5.94
CA TRP A 95 -2.61 11.50 5.31
C TRP A 95 -2.10 12.91 5.68
N MET A 96 -1.18 13.02 6.63
CA MET A 96 -0.55 14.29 7.05
C MET A 96 0.65 14.69 6.19
N TYR A 97 0.84 14.07 5.03
CA TYR A 97 1.96 14.28 4.12
C TYR A 97 3.30 13.93 4.75
N ASN A 98 3.35 12.85 5.49
CA ASN A 98 4.60 12.30 5.99
C ASN A 98 4.66 10.79 5.78
N THR A 99 5.88 10.28 5.67
CA THR A 99 6.17 8.85 5.62
C THR A 99 7.36 8.52 6.50
N PHE A 100 7.27 7.39 7.18
CA PHE A 100 8.34 6.81 7.97
C PHE A 100 8.91 5.63 7.20
N ILE A 101 10.23 5.56 7.08
CA ILE A 101 10.92 4.47 6.42
C ILE A 101 11.99 3.94 7.38
N TRP A 102 11.79 2.71 7.83
CA TRP A 102 12.73 1.99 8.66
C TRP A 102 13.78 1.35 7.77
N VAL A 103 15.01 1.76 7.94
CA VAL A 103 16.16 1.29 7.16
C VAL A 103 17.09 0.48 8.07
N ASP A 104 17.64 -0.61 7.54
CA ASP A 104 18.67 -1.35 8.24
C ASP A 104 20.04 -0.70 7.98
N GLN A 105 20.84 -0.56 9.03
CA GLN A 105 22.23 -0.13 8.93
C GLN A 105 23.17 -1.26 8.46
N ASN A 106 22.76 -2.49 8.68
CA ASN A 106 23.54 -3.65 8.26
C ASN A 106 23.17 -4.00 6.82
N ASP A 107 24.15 -4.26 6.00
CA ASP A 107 24.07 -4.65 4.57
C ASP A 107 23.10 -5.82 4.24
N ALA A 108 21.96 -5.96 4.92
CA ALA A 108 20.88 -6.84 4.55
C ALA A 108 20.37 -6.55 3.11
N SER A 109 20.71 -5.40 2.59
CA SER A 109 20.67 -5.04 1.17
C SER A 109 21.28 -6.10 0.23
N ILE A 110 22.18 -6.95 0.69
CA ILE A 110 22.72 -8.08 -0.08
C ILE A 110 21.63 -9.06 -0.50
N TRP A 111 20.60 -9.25 0.33
CA TRP A 111 19.46 -10.14 0.05
C TRP A 111 18.38 -9.52 -0.82
N LEU A 112 18.38 -8.20 -0.96
CA LEU A 112 17.32 -7.42 -1.58
C LEU A 112 17.76 -6.64 -2.83
N GLU A 113 18.89 -7.04 -3.45
CA GLU A 113 19.48 -6.34 -4.59
C GLU A 113 19.67 -4.84 -4.33
N LYS A 114 20.76 -4.56 -3.67
CA LYS A 114 21.37 -3.30 -3.18
C LYS A 114 20.53 -2.02 -3.23
N ASP A 115 19.93 -1.63 -4.23
CA ASP A 115 19.36 -0.30 -4.37
C ASP A 115 17.84 -0.32 -4.58
N LYS A 116 17.35 -1.46 -5.02
CA LYS A 116 15.94 -1.58 -5.40
C LYS A 116 14.98 -1.50 -4.22
N TRP A 117 15.35 -1.99 -3.03
CA TRP A 117 14.44 -1.95 -1.89
C TRP A 117 14.10 -0.52 -1.49
N LEU A 118 15.11 0.36 -1.36
CA LEU A 118 14.87 1.76 -0.99
C LEU A 118 14.04 2.48 -2.06
N GLU A 119 14.35 2.24 -3.34
CA GLU A 119 13.59 2.79 -4.46
C GLU A 119 12.13 2.36 -4.41
N GLN A 120 11.90 1.08 -4.19
CA GLN A 120 10.56 0.47 -4.17
C GLN A 120 9.72 0.95 -2.99
N VAL A 121 10.25 0.85 -1.77
CA VAL A 121 9.51 1.26 -0.58
C VAL A 121 9.22 2.76 -0.61
N LEU A 122 10.19 3.58 -1.04
CA LEU A 122 9.99 5.01 -1.12
C LEU A 122 8.92 5.39 -2.16
N ALA A 123 8.98 4.79 -3.36
CA ALA A 123 7.96 5.02 -4.38
C ALA A 123 6.58 4.56 -3.91
N HIS A 124 6.50 3.39 -3.27
CA HIS A 124 5.27 2.82 -2.71
C HIS A 124 4.65 3.76 -1.65
N GLU A 125 5.42 4.18 -0.67
CA GLU A 125 4.94 5.08 0.39
C GLU A 125 4.55 6.46 -0.13
N LEU A 126 5.30 7.01 -1.07
CA LEU A 126 4.95 8.27 -1.71
C LEU A 126 3.66 8.14 -2.53
N GLN A 127 3.41 6.99 -3.16
CA GLN A 127 2.17 6.74 -3.87
C GLN A 127 0.97 6.72 -2.94
N HIS A 128 1.10 6.17 -1.73
CA HIS A 128 0.05 6.30 -0.72
C HIS A 128 -0.30 7.76 -0.41
N ILE A 129 0.70 8.63 -0.25
CA ILE A 129 0.46 10.05 0.02
C ILE A 129 -0.25 10.72 -1.15
N VAL A 130 0.15 10.42 -2.37
CA VAL A 130 -0.47 10.95 -3.60
C VAL A 130 -1.91 10.46 -3.73
N LEU A 131 -2.17 9.17 -3.51
CA LEU A 131 -3.52 8.58 -3.47
C LEU A 131 -4.40 9.23 -2.41
N LEU A 132 -3.86 9.40 -1.20
CA LEU A 132 -4.56 10.03 -0.10
C LEU A 132 -4.86 11.51 -0.39
N HIS A 133 -3.97 12.22 -1.09
CA HIS A 133 -4.25 13.57 -1.57
C HIS A 133 -5.34 13.57 -2.64
N LYS A 134 -5.23 12.71 -3.66
CA LYS A 134 -6.22 12.60 -4.74
C LYS A 134 -7.62 12.33 -4.22
N THR A 135 -7.76 11.52 -3.17
CA THR A 135 -9.04 11.09 -2.61
C THR A 135 -9.55 11.99 -1.48
N LYS A 136 -8.85 13.09 -1.19
CA LYS A 136 -9.25 14.04 -0.15
C LYS A 136 -10.62 14.66 -0.44
N SER A 137 -11.50 14.65 0.56
CA SER A 137 -12.80 15.36 0.53
C SER A 137 -12.61 16.83 0.89
N TRP A 138 -13.62 17.66 0.65
CA TRP A 138 -13.60 19.03 1.15
C TRP A 138 -13.66 19.08 2.69
N PHE A 139 -14.20 18.05 3.32
CA PHE A 139 -14.29 17.92 4.77
C PHE A 139 -12.93 17.55 5.36
N PRO A 140 -12.51 18.16 6.47
CA PRO A 140 -11.19 17.91 7.04
C PRO A 140 -10.93 16.43 7.40
N ASP A 141 -9.71 15.97 7.16
CA ASP A 141 -9.25 14.67 7.63
C ASP A 141 -9.08 14.69 9.18
N PRO A 142 -9.32 13.57 9.89
CA PRO A 142 -9.66 12.25 9.35
C PRO A 142 -11.15 12.04 9.05
N LEU A 143 -12.02 12.98 9.43
CA LEU A 143 -13.47 12.81 9.33
C LEU A 143 -13.94 12.61 7.88
N GLY A 144 -13.33 13.30 6.92
CA GLY A 144 -13.63 13.15 5.50
C GLY A 144 -13.40 11.74 4.97
N ARG A 145 -12.47 11.00 5.57
CA ARG A 145 -12.11 9.64 5.16
C ARG A 145 -13.09 8.58 5.65
N LEU A 146 -13.83 8.83 6.74
CA LEU A 146 -14.83 7.90 7.24
C LEU A 146 -15.90 7.57 6.20
N PHE A 147 -16.15 8.50 5.28
CA PHE A 147 -17.18 8.36 4.25
C PHE A 147 -16.63 7.89 2.92
N SER A 148 -15.30 7.65 2.83
CA SER A 148 -14.64 7.26 1.58
C SER A 148 -15.10 5.90 1.07
N GLY A 149 -15.33 4.96 1.97
CA GLY A 149 -15.63 3.56 1.64
C GLY A 149 -14.56 2.90 0.78
N MET A 150 -13.31 3.42 0.81
CA MET A 150 -12.19 2.89 0.04
C MET A 150 -11.68 1.61 0.70
N PRO A 151 -11.69 0.47 -0.02
CA PRO A 151 -11.20 -0.79 0.53
C PRO A 151 -9.67 -0.78 0.67
N GLY A 152 -9.14 -1.57 1.62
CA GLY A 152 -7.68 -1.70 1.82
C GLY A 152 -6.95 -2.19 0.56
N TRP A 153 -7.56 -3.09 -0.21
CA TRP A 153 -6.97 -3.56 -1.47
C TRP A 153 -6.80 -2.45 -2.53
N VAL A 154 -7.56 -1.37 -2.46
CA VAL A 154 -7.36 -0.20 -3.34
C VAL A 154 -6.16 0.61 -2.86
N VAL A 155 -6.02 0.78 -1.56
CA VAL A 155 -4.90 1.54 -0.97
C VAL A 155 -3.57 0.88 -1.32
N GLU A 156 -3.43 -0.39 -0.95
CA GLU A 156 -2.20 -1.15 -1.21
C GLU A 156 -2.04 -1.46 -2.71
N GLY A 157 -3.13 -1.87 -3.35
CA GLY A 157 -3.10 -2.24 -4.76
C GLY A 157 -2.72 -1.09 -5.69
N THR A 158 -3.12 0.14 -5.39
CA THR A 158 -2.71 1.30 -6.18
C THR A 158 -1.21 1.54 -6.04
N ALA A 159 -0.68 1.48 -4.81
CA ALA A 159 0.75 1.65 -4.58
C ALA A 159 1.57 0.55 -5.28
N GLU A 160 1.12 -0.71 -5.19
CA GLU A 160 1.76 -1.83 -5.89
C GLU A 160 1.71 -1.72 -7.41
N TYR A 161 0.54 -1.37 -7.94
CA TYR A 161 0.30 -1.30 -9.38
C TYR A 161 1.07 -0.16 -10.04
N GLU A 162 1.08 1.01 -9.43
CA GLU A 162 1.69 2.22 -9.99
C GLU A 162 3.22 2.26 -9.82
N THR A 163 3.77 1.49 -8.88
CA THR A 163 5.21 1.56 -8.57
C THR A 163 5.99 0.30 -8.88
N GLU A 164 5.34 -0.84 -9.08
CA GLU A 164 6.01 -2.13 -9.17
C GLU A 164 5.40 -3.12 -10.16
N SER A 165 5.46 -2.81 -11.44
CA SER A 165 4.98 -3.69 -12.53
C SER A 165 5.62 -5.08 -12.58
N TRP A 166 6.73 -5.32 -11.88
CA TRP A 166 7.47 -6.60 -11.85
C TRP A 166 7.02 -7.55 -10.72
N ARG A 167 6.13 -7.15 -9.82
CA ARG A 167 5.62 -7.98 -8.71
C ARG A 167 4.71 -9.16 -9.07
N PRO A 168 4.27 -9.40 -10.30
CA PRO A 168 3.55 -10.62 -10.64
C PRO A 168 4.22 -11.89 -10.11
N TYR A 169 5.54 -11.94 -10.12
CA TYR A 169 6.29 -13.08 -9.59
C TYR A 169 6.15 -13.28 -8.08
N ARG A 170 6.12 -12.20 -7.32
CA ARG A 170 6.00 -12.25 -5.85
C ARG A 170 4.58 -12.61 -5.43
N ALA A 171 3.60 -12.10 -6.15
CA ALA A 171 2.19 -12.33 -5.85
C ALA A 171 1.69 -13.72 -6.33
N ASP A 172 2.28 -14.30 -7.39
CA ASP A 172 1.78 -15.54 -8.01
C ASP A 172 1.67 -16.71 -7.03
N LEU A 173 2.68 -16.91 -6.19
CA LEU A 173 2.66 -17.99 -5.20
C LEU A 173 1.53 -17.81 -4.18
N SER A 174 1.32 -16.60 -3.69
CA SER A 174 0.24 -16.25 -2.78
C SER A 174 -1.13 -16.44 -3.44
N HIS A 175 -1.31 -15.90 -4.64
CA HIS A 175 -2.54 -16.07 -5.40
C HIS A 175 -2.88 -17.54 -5.61
N LYS A 176 -1.93 -18.31 -6.10
CA LYS A 176 -2.07 -19.74 -6.34
C LYS A 176 -2.48 -20.50 -5.08
N TYR A 177 -1.81 -20.23 -3.96
CA TYR A 177 -2.15 -20.84 -2.68
C TYR A 177 -3.59 -20.53 -2.26
N HIS A 178 -3.96 -19.25 -2.24
CA HIS A 178 -5.27 -18.81 -1.77
C HIS A 178 -6.41 -19.26 -2.70
N VAL A 179 -6.20 -19.23 -4.02
CA VAL A 179 -7.18 -19.74 -5.00
C VAL A 179 -7.39 -21.24 -4.83
N LEU A 180 -6.32 -22.02 -4.81
CA LEU A 180 -6.42 -23.50 -4.72
C LEU A 180 -6.92 -23.98 -3.35
N LYS A 181 -6.80 -23.15 -2.32
CA LYS A 181 -7.39 -23.39 -0.98
C LYS A 181 -8.80 -22.83 -0.83
N ASN A 182 -9.33 -22.17 -1.85
CA ASN A 182 -10.61 -21.45 -1.80
C ASN A 182 -10.69 -20.46 -0.62
N ASN A 183 -9.60 -19.73 -0.39
CA ASN A 183 -9.43 -18.81 0.74
C ASN A 183 -8.93 -17.43 0.30
N MET A 184 -9.46 -16.91 -0.81
CA MET A 184 -9.03 -15.65 -1.40
C MET A 184 -9.30 -14.43 -0.49
N GLY A 185 -10.29 -14.53 0.41
CA GLY A 185 -10.61 -13.46 1.37
C GLY A 185 -9.56 -13.24 2.47
N SER A 186 -8.59 -14.16 2.62
CA SER A 186 -7.49 -14.06 3.58
C SER A 186 -6.18 -13.64 2.94
N MET A 187 -6.21 -13.22 1.67
CA MET A 187 -5.02 -12.77 0.96
C MET A 187 -4.54 -11.43 1.54
N ASP A 188 -3.23 -11.28 1.62
CA ASP A 188 -2.61 -10.02 2.00
C ASP A 188 -3.08 -8.88 1.07
N PRO A 189 -3.43 -7.68 1.61
CA PRO A 189 -3.94 -6.58 0.81
C PRO A 189 -3.02 -6.13 -0.34
N HIS A 190 -1.70 -6.26 -0.23
CA HIS A 190 -0.77 -5.93 -1.30
C HIS A 190 -0.94 -6.89 -2.49
N HIS A 191 -0.96 -8.21 -2.24
CA HIS A 191 -1.16 -9.21 -3.28
C HIS A 191 -2.58 -9.17 -3.85
N ASP A 192 -3.60 -9.08 -2.98
CA ASP A 192 -5.00 -8.94 -3.38
C ASP A 192 -5.21 -7.68 -4.23
N GLY A 193 -4.68 -6.56 -3.75
CA GLY A 193 -4.80 -5.26 -4.39
C GLY A 193 -4.11 -5.22 -5.75
N PHE A 194 -2.88 -5.69 -5.84
CA PHE A 194 -2.14 -5.72 -7.10
C PHE A 194 -2.91 -6.46 -8.20
N SER A 195 -3.39 -7.67 -7.93
CA SER A 195 -4.12 -8.47 -8.92
C SER A 195 -5.46 -7.87 -9.30
N LYS A 196 -6.15 -7.23 -8.35
CA LYS A 196 -7.40 -6.51 -8.63
C LYS A 196 -7.18 -5.26 -9.45
N MET A 197 -6.11 -4.52 -9.21
CA MET A 197 -5.78 -3.34 -10.01
C MET A 197 -5.42 -3.73 -11.44
N LEU A 198 -4.61 -4.77 -11.64
CA LEU A 198 -4.34 -5.32 -12.97
C LEU A 198 -5.63 -5.73 -13.69
N TYR A 199 -6.49 -6.48 -13.02
CA TYR A 199 -7.76 -6.93 -13.60
C TYR A 199 -8.69 -5.76 -13.90
N TRP A 200 -8.66 -4.70 -13.06
CA TRP A 200 -9.42 -3.48 -13.31
C TRP A 200 -8.91 -2.76 -14.54
N ALA A 201 -7.61 -2.52 -14.63
CA ALA A 201 -6.98 -1.85 -15.76
C ALA A 201 -7.21 -2.60 -17.08
N ASP A 202 -7.00 -3.92 -17.07
CA ASP A 202 -7.22 -4.77 -18.25
C ASP A 202 -8.67 -4.74 -18.73
N ARG A 203 -9.63 -4.81 -17.83
CA ARG A 203 -11.04 -4.91 -18.18
C ARG A 203 -11.72 -3.60 -18.52
N PHE A 204 -11.35 -2.50 -17.85
CA PHE A 204 -12.03 -1.22 -17.95
C PHE A 204 -11.13 -0.06 -18.43
N GLY A 205 -9.83 -0.30 -18.51
CA GLY A 205 -8.81 0.68 -18.85
C GLY A 205 -8.32 1.51 -17.66
N ASP A 206 -7.05 1.88 -17.66
CA ASP A 206 -6.38 2.66 -16.61
C ASP A 206 -7.09 3.96 -16.27
N SER A 207 -7.63 4.66 -17.27
CA SER A 207 -8.33 5.93 -17.06
C SER A 207 -9.52 5.83 -16.11
N THR A 208 -10.12 4.63 -15.98
CA THR A 208 -11.25 4.42 -15.05
C THR A 208 -10.80 4.43 -13.59
N ILE A 209 -9.55 4.13 -13.32
CA ILE A 209 -8.94 4.20 -11.99
C ILE A 209 -8.89 5.66 -11.55
N THR A 210 -8.25 6.53 -12.34
CA THR A 210 -8.15 7.97 -12.04
C THR A 210 -9.51 8.64 -12.00
N GLN A 211 -10.45 8.27 -12.88
CA GLN A 211 -11.84 8.76 -12.86
C GLN A 211 -12.56 8.35 -11.57
N THR A 212 -12.38 7.12 -11.10
CA THR A 212 -12.95 6.65 -9.83
C THR A 212 -12.41 7.46 -8.66
N LEU A 213 -11.10 7.64 -8.61
CA LEU A 213 -10.42 8.35 -7.53
C LEU A 213 -10.71 9.86 -7.53
N ALA A 214 -11.02 10.41 -8.70
CA ALA A 214 -11.44 11.82 -8.84
C ALA A 214 -12.91 12.06 -8.45
N TYR A 215 -13.74 11.00 -8.35
CA TYR A 215 -15.17 11.16 -8.12
C TYR A 215 -15.49 11.84 -6.79
N ARG A 216 -16.43 12.79 -6.85
CA ARG A 216 -17.04 13.42 -5.66
C ARG A 216 -18.54 13.41 -5.84
N ASN A 217 -19.28 13.16 -4.76
CA ASN A 217 -20.73 13.27 -4.74
C ASN A 217 -21.18 14.74 -4.67
N ASP A 218 -22.49 14.97 -4.64
CA ASP A 218 -23.09 16.31 -4.60
C ASP A 218 -22.64 17.14 -3.38
N LEU A 219 -22.28 16.46 -2.29
CA LEU A 219 -21.71 17.06 -1.09
C LEU A 219 -20.19 17.23 -1.17
N LYS A 220 -19.59 17.05 -2.35
CA LYS A 220 -18.13 17.08 -2.58
C LYS A 220 -17.33 16.13 -1.70
N LEU A 221 -17.97 15.03 -1.25
CA LEU A 221 -17.29 13.96 -0.52
C LEU A 221 -16.82 12.90 -1.49
N PHE A 222 -15.63 12.39 -1.26
CA PHE A 222 -15.13 11.22 -1.96
C PHE A 222 -15.96 9.99 -1.57
N SER A 223 -16.33 9.19 -2.56
CA SER A 223 -17.06 7.93 -2.35
C SER A 223 -16.58 6.91 -3.37
N PHE A 224 -15.75 5.98 -2.93
CA PHE A 224 -15.16 4.96 -3.79
C PHE A 224 -16.22 4.17 -4.56
N GLY A 225 -17.16 3.55 -3.85
CA GLY A 225 -18.16 2.67 -4.48
C GLY A 225 -19.03 3.36 -5.53
N LYS A 226 -19.39 4.66 -5.31
CA LYS A 226 -20.14 5.45 -6.30
C LYS A 226 -19.27 5.82 -7.49
N GLY A 227 -18.04 6.25 -7.23
CA GLY A 227 -17.05 6.57 -8.27
C GLY A 227 -16.77 5.36 -9.15
N PHE A 228 -16.49 4.21 -8.53
CA PHE A 228 -16.23 2.95 -9.21
C PHE A 228 -17.41 2.53 -10.12
N LYS A 229 -18.64 2.56 -9.59
CA LYS A 229 -19.82 2.24 -10.38
C LYS A 229 -20.02 3.20 -11.55
N LYS A 230 -19.72 4.49 -11.36
CA LYS A 230 -19.86 5.51 -12.40
C LYS A 230 -18.84 5.32 -13.53
N SER A 231 -17.60 4.95 -13.21
CA SER A 231 -16.51 4.79 -14.20
C SER A 231 -16.52 3.43 -14.90
N THR A 232 -16.91 2.35 -14.17
CA THR A 232 -16.85 0.97 -14.69
C THR A 232 -18.22 0.41 -15.11
N GLY A 233 -19.32 1.01 -14.67
CA GLY A 233 -20.68 0.53 -14.90
C GLY A 233 -21.15 -0.57 -13.94
N ILE A 234 -20.28 -1.16 -13.13
CA ILE A 234 -20.61 -2.26 -12.21
C ILE A 234 -20.33 -1.90 -10.75
N SER A 235 -20.93 -2.64 -9.82
CA SER A 235 -20.63 -2.45 -8.40
C SER A 235 -19.30 -3.08 -8.01
N VAL A 236 -18.69 -2.62 -6.90
CA VAL A 236 -17.49 -3.23 -6.31
C VAL A 236 -17.73 -4.71 -5.96
N SER A 237 -18.93 -5.05 -5.49
CA SER A 237 -19.28 -6.45 -5.19
C SER A 237 -19.27 -7.31 -6.46
N GLN A 238 -19.85 -6.83 -7.54
CA GLN A 238 -19.84 -7.52 -8.83
C GLN A 238 -18.41 -7.67 -9.36
N PHE A 239 -17.61 -6.61 -9.26
CA PHE A 239 -16.19 -6.64 -9.64
C PHE A 239 -15.41 -7.70 -8.87
N ASN A 240 -15.57 -7.75 -7.54
CA ASN A 240 -14.89 -8.75 -6.72
C ASN A 240 -15.26 -10.19 -7.10
N GLU A 241 -16.53 -10.42 -7.43
CA GLU A 241 -16.99 -11.74 -7.87
C GLU A 241 -16.44 -12.10 -9.26
N ASP A 242 -16.42 -11.16 -10.19
CA ASP A 242 -15.87 -11.35 -11.52
C ASP A 242 -14.34 -11.60 -11.46
N TRP A 243 -13.62 -10.83 -10.64
CA TRP A 243 -12.21 -11.04 -10.39
C TRP A 243 -11.95 -12.43 -9.76
N ARG A 244 -12.75 -12.83 -8.77
CA ARG A 244 -12.64 -14.16 -8.15
C ARG A 244 -12.80 -15.27 -9.18
N ARG A 245 -13.76 -15.16 -10.08
CA ARG A 245 -13.96 -16.12 -11.18
C ARG A 245 -12.77 -16.12 -12.15
N HIS A 246 -12.26 -14.96 -12.49
CA HIS A 246 -11.07 -14.83 -13.33
C HIS A 246 -9.88 -15.57 -12.72
N MET A 247 -9.58 -15.32 -11.46
CA MET A 247 -8.47 -15.95 -10.74
C MET A 247 -8.67 -17.48 -10.63
N ASN A 248 -9.88 -17.92 -10.36
CA ASN A 248 -10.20 -19.35 -10.33
C ASN A 248 -9.96 -19.99 -11.72
N THR A 249 -10.44 -19.38 -12.79
CA THR A 249 -10.25 -19.89 -14.14
C THR A 249 -8.77 -20.02 -14.47
N TYR A 250 -7.97 -19.02 -14.13
CA TYR A 250 -6.53 -19.01 -14.38
C TYR A 250 -5.81 -20.13 -13.62
N TYR A 251 -5.96 -20.20 -12.30
CA TYR A 251 -5.19 -21.13 -11.48
C TYR A 251 -5.71 -22.58 -11.52
N TYR A 252 -7.00 -22.81 -11.60
CA TYR A 252 -7.52 -24.17 -11.82
C TYR A 252 -7.20 -24.68 -13.22
N GLY A 253 -7.26 -23.84 -14.25
CA GLY A 253 -6.79 -24.18 -15.59
C GLY A 253 -5.30 -24.56 -15.61
N TYR A 254 -4.47 -23.76 -14.94
CA TYR A 254 -3.05 -24.08 -14.77
C TYR A 254 -2.83 -25.42 -14.05
N ARG A 255 -3.56 -25.67 -12.94
CA ARG A 255 -3.47 -26.92 -12.19
C ARG A 255 -3.81 -28.14 -13.03
N SER A 256 -4.83 -28.06 -13.88
CA SER A 256 -5.26 -29.18 -14.73
C SER A 256 -4.22 -29.59 -15.78
N GLN A 257 -3.25 -28.71 -16.06
CA GLN A 257 -2.16 -28.94 -17.02
C GLN A 257 -0.88 -29.44 -16.35
N LYS A 258 -0.84 -29.53 -15.02
CA LYS A 258 0.34 -29.96 -14.27
C LYS A 258 0.20 -31.38 -13.78
N GLU A 259 1.34 -32.06 -13.75
CA GLU A 259 1.46 -33.37 -13.12
C GLU A 259 1.06 -33.28 -11.63
N THR A 260 0.42 -34.32 -11.13
CA THR A 260 0.09 -34.44 -9.73
C THR A 260 1.31 -34.92 -8.94
N TYR A 261 1.35 -34.66 -7.63
CA TYR A 261 2.44 -35.17 -6.80
C TYR A 261 2.57 -36.71 -6.85
N LYS A 262 1.49 -37.43 -7.18
CA LYS A 262 1.50 -38.89 -7.35
C LYS A 262 2.31 -39.33 -8.55
N ASP A 263 2.45 -38.44 -9.55
CA ASP A 263 3.22 -38.73 -10.75
C ASP A 263 4.73 -38.50 -10.55
N ILE A 264 5.12 -37.75 -9.52
CA ILE A 264 6.51 -37.34 -9.25
C ILE A 264 7.09 -37.90 -7.95
N GLY A 265 6.29 -38.54 -7.08
CA GLY A 265 6.77 -39.16 -5.84
C GLY A 265 5.74 -39.22 -4.72
N ASP A 266 6.15 -39.78 -3.61
CA ASP A 266 5.33 -39.95 -2.41
C ASP A 266 5.35 -38.67 -1.55
N VAL A 267 4.21 -38.39 -0.91
CA VAL A 267 4.11 -37.27 0.02
C VAL A 267 4.73 -37.63 1.36
N PHE A 268 5.80 -36.94 1.69
CA PHE A 268 6.39 -37.03 3.04
C PHE A 268 5.77 -35.97 3.95
N THR A 269 5.07 -36.42 5.00
CA THR A 269 4.51 -35.52 6.01
C THR A 269 5.35 -35.59 7.29
N VAL A 270 5.90 -34.46 7.69
CA VAL A 270 6.55 -34.32 9.00
C VAL A 270 5.46 -33.99 10.03
N PRO A 271 5.27 -34.83 11.08
CA PRO A 271 4.31 -34.52 12.13
C PRO A 271 4.79 -33.29 12.91
N ILE A 272 4.05 -32.17 12.78
CA ILE A 272 4.29 -30.99 13.58
C ILE A 272 3.74 -31.29 15.00
N LYS A 273 4.61 -31.43 15.98
CA LYS A 273 4.18 -31.41 17.37
C LYS A 273 3.57 -30.08 17.68
N LYS A 274 2.28 -30.03 17.97
CA LYS A 274 1.69 -28.81 18.57
C LYS A 274 2.45 -28.59 19.88
N GLY A 275 3.20 -27.50 19.93
CA GLY A 275 3.79 -27.03 21.17
C GLY A 275 2.68 -26.77 22.16
N GLY A 276 2.81 -27.36 23.36
CA GLY A 276 1.92 -27.11 24.48
C GLY A 276 2.11 -25.70 25.05
#